data_6b6340eb3d8f8f498b2cc5db09f24cb3
#
_entry.id   6b6340eb3d8f8f498b2cc5db09f24cb3
#
_cell.length_a   1.000
_cell.length_b   1.000
_cell.length_c   1.000
_cell.angle_alpha   90.00
_cell.angle_beta   90.00
_cell.angle_gamma   90.00
#
_symmetry.space_group_name_H-M   'P 1'
#
loop_
_entity.id
_entity.type
_entity.pdbx_description
1 polymer ?
#
loop_
_entity_poly.entity_id
_entity_poly.type
_entity_poly.pdbx_seq_one_letter_code
_entity_poly.pdbx_strand_id
1 'polypeptide(L)'
;MLSDIWDGSFVLLAWTLLLWVLGFLFIFASLVGMPPALLVAVFAIAPAVTGMMIMVSDSARGKFMRLGSALRGMRRFYWRSVALTLPLALLLWLILISAGVVSKNPGHSELTIALALQVGVGLTMAILHIYALPLLALLDTSVKQTALLAVLLAGKFIWQTLALLLVCIALLALATLYLLVWLIVPGVWCVIVVNATWRMARQVAPGLAGIDKS
;
A
#
# COMPACT_ATOMS: atom_id res chain seq x y z
N MET A 1 -7.02 16.07 -25.66
CA MET A 1 -5.87 16.23 -24.73
C MET A 1 -6.24 16.86 -23.39
N LEU A 2 -6.92 18.03 -23.33
CA LEU A 2 -7.42 18.58 -22.04
C LEU A 2 -8.57 17.75 -21.46
N SER A 3 -9.52 17.29 -22.28
CA SER A 3 -10.60 16.38 -21.86
C SER A 3 -10.08 15.09 -21.20
N ASP A 4 -9.02 14.52 -21.74
CA ASP A 4 -8.45 13.25 -21.27
C ASP A 4 -7.78 13.37 -19.88
N ILE A 5 -7.21 14.56 -19.59
CA ILE A 5 -6.64 14.87 -18.27
C ILE A 5 -7.76 15.03 -17.23
N TRP A 6 -8.86 15.67 -17.59
CA TRP A 6 -10.01 15.84 -16.72
C TRP A 6 -10.68 14.50 -16.41
N ASP A 7 -10.86 13.64 -17.41
CA ASP A 7 -11.47 12.32 -17.24
C ASP A 7 -10.61 11.44 -16.31
N GLY A 8 -9.28 11.47 -16.47
CA GLY A 8 -8.37 10.74 -15.60
C GLY A 8 -8.38 11.22 -14.14
N SER A 9 -8.48 12.54 -13.94
CA SER A 9 -8.53 13.13 -12.60
C SER A 9 -9.87 12.81 -11.89
N PHE A 10 -10.98 12.80 -12.62
CA PHE A 10 -12.28 12.41 -12.08
C PHE A 10 -12.32 10.95 -11.65
N VAL A 11 -11.75 10.07 -12.45
CA VAL A 11 -11.66 8.64 -12.14
C VAL A 11 -10.80 8.40 -10.89
N LEU A 12 -9.68 9.11 -10.77
CA LEU A 12 -8.82 9.04 -9.60
C LEU A 12 -9.56 9.51 -8.33
N LEU A 13 -10.28 10.62 -8.44
CA LEU A 13 -11.06 11.19 -7.33
C LEU A 13 -12.19 10.24 -6.90
N ALA A 14 -12.91 9.64 -7.84
CA ALA A 14 -13.97 8.69 -7.54
C ALA A 14 -13.43 7.45 -6.80
N TRP A 15 -12.25 6.94 -7.21
CA TRP A 15 -11.63 5.82 -6.52
C TRP A 15 -11.10 6.20 -5.14
N THR A 16 -10.58 7.41 -4.99
CA THR A 16 -10.15 7.94 -3.69
C THR A 16 -11.34 8.06 -2.73
N LEU A 17 -12.51 8.50 -3.21
CA LEU A 17 -13.73 8.50 -2.41
C LEU A 17 -14.15 7.09 -1.97
N LEU A 18 -14.03 6.09 -2.84
CA LEU A 18 -14.26 4.70 -2.46
C LEU A 18 -13.32 4.25 -1.32
N LEU A 19 -12.03 4.59 -1.41
CA LEU A 19 -11.06 4.29 -0.35
C LEU A 19 -11.44 4.98 0.96
N TRP A 20 -12.02 6.18 0.89
CA TRP A 20 -12.53 6.89 2.06
C TRP A 20 -13.71 6.16 2.71
N VAL A 21 -14.67 5.72 1.93
CA VAL A 21 -15.80 4.92 2.45
C VAL A 21 -15.29 3.67 3.15
N LEU A 22 -14.31 2.99 2.57
CA LEU A 22 -13.67 1.83 3.19
C LEU A 22 -12.87 2.21 4.46
N GLY A 23 -12.22 3.38 4.46
CA GLY A 23 -11.55 3.94 5.64
C GLY A 23 -12.52 4.23 6.78
N PHE A 24 -13.67 4.82 6.50
CA PHE A 24 -14.73 4.98 7.50
C PHE A 24 -15.24 3.64 8.02
N LEU A 25 -15.46 2.67 7.13
CA LEU A 25 -15.84 1.32 7.55
C LEU A 25 -14.79 0.68 8.47
N PHE A 26 -13.50 0.90 8.19
CA PHE A 26 -12.42 0.46 9.05
C PHE A 26 -12.48 1.14 10.44
N ILE A 27 -12.72 2.45 10.48
CA ILE A 27 -12.86 3.19 11.75
C ILE A 27 -14.07 2.64 12.54
N PHE A 28 -15.23 2.45 11.93
CA PHE A 28 -16.37 1.87 12.59
C PHE A 28 -16.10 0.45 13.09
N ALA A 29 -15.45 -0.38 12.28
CA ALA A 29 -15.04 -1.72 12.70
C ALA A 29 -14.07 -1.69 13.88
N SER A 30 -13.18 -0.70 13.96
CA SER A 30 -12.24 -0.54 15.07
C SER A 30 -12.93 -0.17 16.40
N LEU A 31 -14.09 0.48 16.34
CA LEU A 31 -14.92 0.73 17.53
C LEU A 31 -15.52 -0.56 18.11
N VAL A 32 -15.77 -1.56 17.27
CA VAL A 32 -16.23 -2.89 17.71
C VAL A 32 -15.05 -3.72 18.23
N GLY A 33 -13.86 -3.51 17.68
CA GLY A 33 -12.64 -4.16 18.09
C GLY A 33 -11.61 -4.27 16.95
N MET A 34 -10.37 -4.59 17.30
CA MET A 34 -9.30 -4.73 16.31
C MET A 34 -9.49 -5.86 15.29
N PRO A 35 -9.97 -7.07 15.65
CA PRO A 35 -10.15 -8.14 14.67
C PRO A 35 -11.05 -7.76 13.49
N PRO A 36 -12.26 -7.18 13.67
CA PRO A 36 -13.07 -6.76 12.54
C PRO A 36 -12.43 -5.62 11.72
N ALA A 37 -11.70 -4.70 12.35
CA ALA A 37 -10.96 -3.67 11.63
C ALA A 37 -9.91 -4.28 10.69
N LEU A 38 -9.12 -5.24 11.17
CA LEU A 38 -8.12 -5.93 10.36
C LEU A 38 -8.75 -6.73 9.21
N LEU A 39 -9.92 -7.34 9.42
CA LEU A 39 -10.66 -8.00 8.34
C LEU A 39 -11.04 -6.99 7.25
N VAL A 40 -11.55 -5.81 7.60
CA VAL A 40 -11.83 -4.74 6.63
C VAL A 40 -10.56 -4.29 5.91
N ALA A 41 -9.45 -4.10 6.62
CA ALA A 41 -8.17 -3.70 6.02
C ALA A 41 -7.69 -4.74 4.99
N VAL A 42 -7.70 -6.02 5.33
CA VAL A 42 -7.18 -7.11 4.48
C VAL A 42 -8.10 -7.41 3.31
N PHE A 43 -9.42 -7.55 3.55
CA PHE A 43 -10.36 -8.05 2.55
C PHE A 43 -11.05 -6.96 1.72
N ALA A 44 -11.05 -5.71 2.18
CA ALA A 44 -11.67 -4.61 1.46
C ALA A 44 -10.64 -3.55 1.02
N ILE A 45 -9.85 -3.00 1.95
CA ILE A 45 -8.93 -1.89 1.64
C ILE A 45 -7.76 -2.37 0.76
N ALA A 46 -7.11 -3.47 1.08
CA ALA A 46 -5.95 -3.94 0.32
C ALA A 46 -6.27 -4.24 -1.17
N PRO A 47 -7.36 -4.96 -1.52
CA PRO A 47 -7.76 -5.13 -2.91
C PRO A 47 -8.14 -3.81 -3.59
N ALA A 48 -8.81 -2.88 -2.88
CA ALA A 48 -9.17 -1.58 -3.43
C ALA A 48 -7.93 -0.71 -3.74
N VAL A 49 -6.94 -0.69 -2.84
CA VAL A 49 -5.64 -0.02 -3.07
C VAL A 49 -4.92 -0.65 -4.26
N THR A 50 -4.91 -1.98 -4.37
CA THR A 50 -4.32 -2.67 -5.53
C THR A 50 -5.03 -2.28 -6.84
N GLY A 51 -6.35 -2.20 -6.83
CA GLY A 51 -7.14 -1.72 -7.98
C GLY A 51 -6.74 -0.30 -8.39
N MET A 52 -6.56 0.60 -7.43
CA MET A 52 -6.08 1.96 -7.67
C MET A 52 -4.67 1.97 -8.27
N MET A 53 -3.77 1.17 -7.73
CA MET A 53 -2.40 1.07 -8.24
C MET A 53 -2.34 0.55 -9.68
N ILE A 54 -3.24 -0.38 -10.07
CA ILE A 54 -3.35 -0.86 -11.45
C ILE A 54 -3.80 0.28 -12.36
N MET A 55 -4.81 1.03 -11.97
CA MET A 55 -5.28 2.19 -12.73
C MET A 55 -4.17 3.24 -12.93
N VAL A 56 -3.40 3.53 -11.88
CA VAL A 56 -2.24 4.42 -11.96
C VAL A 56 -1.13 3.83 -12.81
N SER A 57 -0.92 2.51 -12.76
CA SER A 57 0.08 1.83 -13.60
C SER A 57 -0.26 1.88 -15.09
N ASP A 58 -1.54 1.84 -15.44
CA ASP A 58 -2.01 2.04 -16.81
C ASP A 58 -1.62 3.43 -17.31
N SER A 59 -1.78 4.47 -16.47
CA SER A 59 -1.35 5.84 -16.78
C SER A 59 0.17 5.95 -16.96
N ALA A 60 0.95 5.30 -16.10
CA ALA A 60 2.41 5.29 -16.21
C ALA A 60 2.90 4.62 -17.50
N ARG A 61 2.07 3.76 -18.12
CA ARG A 61 2.29 3.11 -19.42
C ARG A 61 1.68 3.88 -20.60
N GLY A 62 1.18 5.12 -20.38
CA GLY A 62 0.55 5.92 -21.44
C GLY A 62 -0.85 5.48 -21.83
N LYS A 63 -1.50 4.61 -21.05
CA LYS A 63 -2.90 4.20 -21.24
C LYS A 63 -3.83 5.14 -20.47
N PHE A 64 -5.07 5.29 -20.93
CA PHE A 64 -6.08 6.09 -20.22
C PHE A 64 -6.50 5.42 -18.92
N MET A 65 -6.59 6.21 -17.84
CA MET A 65 -7.16 5.76 -16.58
C MET A 65 -8.65 5.45 -16.76
N ARG A 66 -9.07 4.23 -16.42
CA ARG A 66 -10.48 3.82 -16.49
C ARG A 66 -10.89 3.14 -15.21
N LEU A 67 -12.06 3.48 -14.67
CA LEU A 67 -12.64 2.77 -13.50
C LEU A 67 -12.76 1.26 -13.76
N GLY A 68 -13.06 0.86 -14.99
CA GLY A 68 -13.14 -0.55 -15.37
C GLY A 68 -11.80 -1.30 -15.28
N SER A 69 -10.66 -0.62 -15.43
CA SER A 69 -9.34 -1.26 -15.23
C SER A 69 -9.08 -1.49 -13.75
N ALA A 70 -9.43 -0.54 -12.89
CA ALA A 70 -9.31 -0.67 -11.45
C ALA A 70 -10.18 -1.82 -10.88
N LEU A 71 -11.44 -1.90 -11.30
CA LEU A 71 -12.36 -2.98 -10.86
C LEU A 71 -11.91 -4.36 -11.35
N ARG A 72 -11.52 -4.48 -12.61
CA ARG A 72 -10.96 -5.73 -13.17
C ARG A 72 -9.67 -6.11 -12.46
N GLY A 73 -8.81 -5.14 -12.21
CA GLY A 73 -7.57 -5.34 -11.48
C GLY A 73 -7.81 -5.79 -10.04
N MET A 74 -8.70 -5.11 -9.31
CA MET A 74 -9.09 -5.49 -7.98
C MET A 74 -9.60 -6.95 -7.93
N ARG A 75 -10.48 -7.36 -8.86
CA ARG A 75 -11.00 -8.73 -8.94
C ARG A 75 -9.91 -9.74 -9.30
N ARG A 76 -9.04 -9.43 -10.27
CA ARG A 76 -7.95 -10.30 -10.74
C ARG A 76 -6.92 -10.56 -9.67
N PHE A 77 -6.53 -9.53 -8.92
CA PHE A 77 -5.46 -9.60 -7.92
C PHE A 77 -5.98 -9.72 -6.48
N TYR A 78 -7.29 -9.93 -6.30
CA TYR A 78 -7.94 -9.96 -4.99
C TYR A 78 -7.19 -10.84 -3.99
N TRP A 79 -7.09 -12.13 -4.29
CA TRP A 79 -6.45 -13.09 -3.39
C TRP A 79 -4.95 -12.87 -3.22
N ARG A 80 -4.27 -12.33 -4.24
CA ARG A 80 -2.84 -12.03 -4.15
C ARG A 80 -2.60 -10.82 -3.25
N SER A 81 -3.42 -9.78 -3.31
CA SER A 81 -3.35 -8.63 -2.41
C SER A 81 -3.68 -9.00 -0.97
N VAL A 82 -4.70 -9.84 -0.77
CA VAL A 82 -5.03 -10.41 0.55
C VAL A 82 -3.84 -11.21 1.09
N ALA A 83 -3.26 -12.12 0.30
CA ALA A 83 -2.13 -12.94 0.73
C ALA A 83 -0.87 -12.12 1.08
N LEU A 84 -0.65 -10.99 0.40
CA LEU A 84 0.45 -10.07 0.73
C LEU A 84 0.17 -9.27 2.01
N THR A 85 -1.07 -8.85 2.24
CA THR A 85 -1.43 -7.95 3.35
C THR A 85 -1.72 -8.70 4.65
N LEU A 86 -2.20 -9.95 4.56
CA LEU A 86 -2.56 -10.75 5.72
C LEU A 86 -1.43 -10.92 6.74
N PRO A 87 -0.18 -11.26 6.35
CA PRO A 87 0.92 -11.40 7.31
C PRO A 87 1.22 -10.11 8.06
N LEU A 88 1.17 -8.96 7.38
CA LEU A 88 1.36 -7.64 8.00
C LEU A 88 0.24 -7.34 9.00
N ALA A 89 -1.01 -7.62 8.63
CA ALA A 89 -2.16 -7.40 9.51
C ALA A 89 -2.09 -8.28 10.77
N LEU A 90 -1.75 -9.57 10.62
CA LEU A 90 -1.56 -10.48 11.75
C LEU A 90 -0.43 -10.03 12.67
N LEU A 91 0.68 -9.56 12.11
CA LEU A 91 1.80 -9.03 12.88
C LEU A 91 1.42 -7.75 13.63
N LEU A 92 0.69 -6.83 12.99
CA LEU A 92 0.18 -5.63 13.66
C LEU A 92 -0.76 -5.98 14.81
N TRP A 93 -1.62 -6.97 14.63
CA TRP A 93 -2.48 -7.45 15.70
C TRP A 93 -1.68 -8.04 16.87
N LEU A 94 -0.67 -8.85 16.57
CA LEU A 94 0.24 -9.41 17.58
C LEU A 94 0.97 -8.30 18.35
N ILE A 95 1.48 -7.27 17.66
CA ILE A 95 2.13 -6.10 18.27
C ILE A 95 1.17 -5.40 19.26
N LEU A 96 -0.10 -5.21 18.87
CA LEU A 96 -1.09 -4.55 19.73
C LEU A 96 -1.40 -5.36 20.98
N ILE A 97 -1.55 -6.69 20.85
CA ILE A 97 -1.73 -7.59 22.01
C ILE A 97 -0.51 -7.51 22.92
N SER A 98 0.69 -7.63 22.37
CA SER A 98 1.95 -7.58 23.11
C SER A 98 2.13 -6.24 23.83
N ALA A 99 1.79 -5.13 23.17
CA ALA A 99 1.83 -3.79 23.80
C ALA A 99 0.86 -3.70 24.98
N GLY A 100 -0.34 -4.27 24.86
CA GLY A 100 -1.30 -4.35 25.97
C GLY A 100 -0.81 -5.21 27.13
N VAL A 101 -0.07 -6.29 26.87
CA VAL A 101 0.55 -7.11 27.94
C VAL A 101 1.69 -6.38 28.60
N VAL A 102 2.59 -5.74 27.84
CA VAL A 102 3.71 -4.95 28.37
C VAL A 102 3.22 -3.80 29.26
N SER A 103 2.17 -3.10 28.82
CA SER A 103 1.61 -1.97 29.59
C SER A 103 1.06 -2.38 30.97
N LYS A 104 0.59 -3.63 31.10
CA LYS A 104 0.08 -4.19 32.36
C LYS A 104 1.18 -4.77 33.25
N ASN A 105 2.37 -5.00 32.69
CA ASN A 105 3.51 -5.64 33.37
C ASN A 105 4.81 -4.82 33.18
N PRO A 106 4.89 -3.59 33.69
CA PRO A 106 5.99 -2.66 33.37
C PRO A 106 7.37 -3.08 33.91
N GLY A 107 7.47 -4.11 34.71
CA GLY A 107 8.74 -4.59 35.29
C GLY A 107 9.45 -5.71 34.49
N HIS A 108 8.82 -6.24 33.43
CA HIS A 108 9.37 -7.37 32.68
C HIS A 108 10.13 -6.92 31.42
N SER A 109 11.45 -6.78 31.53
CA SER A 109 12.34 -6.37 30.41
C SER A 109 12.25 -7.31 29.21
N GLU A 110 12.05 -8.62 29.42
CA GLU A 110 11.92 -9.61 28.38
C GLU A 110 10.72 -9.36 27.45
N LEU A 111 9.58 -8.97 28.02
CA LEU A 111 8.37 -8.61 27.26
C LEU A 111 8.60 -7.34 26.42
N THR A 112 9.33 -6.38 26.97
CA THR A 112 9.67 -5.14 26.26
C THR A 112 10.61 -5.42 25.08
N ILE A 113 11.62 -6.30 25.26
CA ILE A 113 12.51 -6.71 24.18
C ILE A 113 11.73 -7.45 23.09
N ALA A 114 10.85 -8.37 23.46
CA ALA A 114 10.00 -9.10 22.50
C ALA A 114 9.12 -8.15 21.70
N LEU A 115 8.51 -7.15 22.34
CA LEU A 115 7.72 -6.12 21.66
C LEU A 115 8.58 -5.29 20.71
N ALA A 116 9.78 -4.87 21.11
CA ALA A 116 10.70 -4.12 20.27
C ALA A 116 11.09 -4.90 19.01
N LEU A 117 11.36 -6.20 19.14
CA LEU A 117 11.64 -7.08 17.99
C LEU A 117 10.44 -7.20 17.06
N GLN A 118 9.22 -7.39 17.60
CA GLN A 118 8.00 -7.45 16.78
C GLN A 118 7.77 -6.14 16.02
N VAL A 119 7.98 -4.99 16.66
CA VAL A 119 7.88 -3.67 16.01
C VAL A 119 8.92 -3.53 14.90
N GLY A 120 10.16 -3.97 15.11
CA GLY A 120 11.21 -3.97 14.10
C GLY A 120 10.84 -4.81 12.87
N VAL A 121 10.33 -6.03 13.08
CA VAL A 121 9.84 -6.89 12.00
C VAL A 121 8.63 -6.27 11.32
N GLY A 122 7.69 -5.68 12.07
CA GLY A 122 6.52 -5.00 11.53
C GLY A 122 6.89 -3.83 10.63
N LEU A 123 7.84 -3.01 11.06
CA LEU A 123 8.36 -1.89 10.27
C LEU A 123 9.01 -2.38 8.96
N THR A 124 9.81 -3.43 9.04
CA THR A 124 10.43 -4.04 7.86
C THR A 124 9.37 -4.54 6.88
N MET A 125 8.35 -5.26 7.38
CA MET A 125 7.24 -5.71 6.54
C MET A 125 6.44 -4.55 5.95
N ALA A 126 6.21 -3.47 6.69
CA ALA A 126 5.52 -2.28 6.18
C ALA A 126 6.32 -1.62 5.05
N ILE A 127 7.65 -1.52 5.19
CA ILE A 127 8.53 -1.01 4.13
C ILE A 127 8.44 -1.89 2.87
N LEU A 128 8.49 -3.20 3.03
CA LEU A 128 8.36 -4.13 1.90
C LEU A 128 6.99 -4.01 1.24
N HIS A 129 5.95 -3.75 2.01
CA HIS A 129 4.58 -3.59 1.51
C HIS A 129 4.40 -2.36 0.62
N ILE A 130 5.19 -1.29 0.83
CA ILE A 130 5.23 -0.11 -0.05
C ILE A 130 5.56 -0.51 -1.49
N TYR A 131 6.44 -1.49 -1.69
CA TYR A 131 6.82 -1.99 -3.01
C TYR A 131 5.96 -3.17 -3.49
N ALA A 132 5.49 -4.02 -2.57
CA ALA A 132 4.81 -5.26 -2.94
C ALA A 132 3.51 -5.03 -3.72
N LEU A 133 2.64 -4.11 -3.27
CA LEU A 133 1.39 -3.82 -3.96
C LEU A 133 1.60 -3.18 -5.35
N PRO A 134 2.44 -2.15 -5.53
CA PRO A 134 2.70 -1.60 -6.86
C PRO A 134 3.42 -2.59 -7.79
N LEU A 135 4.33 -3.43 -7.28
CA LEU A 135 4.96 -4.49 -8.08
C LEU A 135 3.94 -5.52 -8.56
N LEU A 136 3.00 -5.92 -7.70
CA LEU A 136 1.91 -6.80 -8.07
C LEU A 136 1.05 -6.19 -9.20
N ALA A 137 0.77 -4.89 -9.11
CA ALA A 137 0.01 -4.15 -10.12
C ALA A 137 0.78 -3.97 -11.44
N LEU A 138 2.10 -3.77 -11.35
CA LEU A 138 2.95 -3.50 -12.50
C LEU A 138 3.37 -4.76 -13.28
N LEU A 139 3.67 -5.86 -12.59
CA LEU A 139 4.37 -7.00 -13.19
C LEU A 139 3.51 -8.27 -13.30
N ASP A 140 2.31 -8.30 -12.72
CA ASP A 140 1.44 -9.49 -12.67
C ASP A 140 2.18 -10.78 -12.22
N THR A 141 3.05 -10.62 -11.23
CA THR A 141 3.88 -11.71 -10.72
C THR A 141 3.17 -12.49 -9.62
N SER A 142 3.69 -13.68 -9.30
CA SER A 142 3.23 -14.46 -8.15
C SER A 142 3.57 -13.74 -6.83
N VAL A 143 2.82 -14.03 -5.76
CA VAL A 143 3.03 -13.43 -4.42
C VAL A 143 4.48 -13.60 -3.96
N LYS A 144 5.07 -14.79 -4.16
CA LYS A 144 6.46 -15.08 -3.77
C LYS A 144 7.46 -14.22 -4.56
N GLN A 145 7.28 -14.11 -5.87
CA GLN A 145 8.15 -13.28 -6.72
C GLN A 145 8.00 -11.79 -6.39
N THR A 146 6.77 -11.34 -6.15
CA THR A 146 6.49 -9.96 -5.71
C THR A 146 7.20 -9.64 -4.41
N ALA A 147 7.12 -10.52 -3.41
CA ALA A 147 7.80 -10.33 -2.13
C ALA A 147 9.33 -10.31 -2.29
N LEU A 148 9.89 -11.22 -3.08
CA LEU A 148 11.34 -11.26 -3.36
C LEU A 148 11.82 -9.98 -4.05
N LEU A 149 11.08 -9.52 -5.08
CA LEU A 149 11.40 -8.27 -5.78
C LEU A 149 11.27 -7.05 -4.87
N ALA A 150 10.29 -7.03 -3.96
CA ALA A 150 10.14 -5.96 -2.98
C ALA A 150 11.36 -5.88 -2.05
N VAL A 151 11.87 -7.03 -1.57
CA VAL A 151 13.09 -7.11 -0.76
C VAL A 151 14.30 -6.59 -1.55
N LEU A 152 14.47 -7.04 -2.80
CA LEU A 152 15.57 -6.60 -3.66
C LEU A 152 15.52 -5.09 -3.94
N LEU A 153 14.33 -4.54 -4.22
CA LEU A 153 14.17 -3.10 -4.44
C LEU A 153 14.44 -2.31 -3.18
N ALA A 154 13.88 -2.69 -2.04
CA ALA A 154 14.10 -2.01 -0.78
C ALA A 154 15.59 -2.00 -0.37
N GLY A 155 16.30 -3.12 -0.57
CA GLY A 155 17.73 -3.23 -0.27
C GLY A 155 18.60 -2.44 -1.26
N LYS A 156 18.34 -2.55 -2.58
CA LYS A 156 19.14 -1.88 -3.59
C LYS A 156 18.95 -0.36 -3.60
N PHE A 157 17.74 0.12 -3.27
CA PHE A 157 17.35 1.52 -3.34
C PHE A 157 17.00 2.10 -1.97
N ILE A 158 17.86 1.85 -0.97
CA ILE A 158 17.58 2.24 0.42
C ILE A 158 17.31 3.74 0.59
N TRP A 159 18.04 4.60 -0.13
CA TRP A 159 17.84 6.05 -0.08
C TRP A 159 16.49 6.49 -0.64
N GLN A 160 16.06 5.86 -1.75
CA GLN A 160 14.74 6.10 -2.32
C GLN A 160 13.62 5.57 -1.41
N THR A 161 13.85 4.44 -0.74
CA THR A 161 12.93 3.89 0.26
C THR A 161 12.75 4.85 1.44
N LEU A 162 13.85 5.40 1.95
CA LEU A 162 13.81 6.42 3.01
C LEU A 162 13.10 7.69 2.54
N ALA A 163 13.37 8.15 1.30
CA ALA A 163 12.68 9.30 0.72
C ALA A 163 11.17 9.05 0.60
N LEU A 164 10.74 7.86 0.14
CA LEU A 164 9.32 7.49 0.07
C LEU A 164 8.66 7.47 1.45
N LEU A 165 9.33 6.92 2.48
CA LEU A 165 8.85 6.96 3.85
C LEU A 165 8.69 8.39 4.36
N LEU A 166 9.66 9.25 4.08
CA LEU A 166 9.63 10.65 4.48
C LEU A 166 8.49 11.40 3.80
N VAL A 167 8.26 11.16 2.51
CA VAL A 167 7.10 11.69 1.77
C VAL A 167 5.79 11.18 2.37
N CYS A 168 5.70 9.89 2.75
CA CYS A 168 4.52 9.34 3.41
C CYS A 168 4.22 10.07 4.73
N ILE A 169 5.23 10.24 5.57
CA ILE A 169 5.11 10.96 6.85
C ILE A 169 4.70 12.42 6.61
N ALA A 170 5.31 13.10 5.63
CA ALA A 170 4.99 14.49 5.28
C ALA A 170 3.54 14.62 4.78
N LEU A 171 3.06 13.69 3.94
CA LEU A 171 1.68 13.68 3.47
C LEU A 171 0.69 13.44 4.63
N LEU A 172 1.01 12.52 5.54
CA LEU A 172 0.19 12.27 6.73
C LEU A 172 0.17 13.50 7.65
N ALA A 173 1.32 14.13 7.89
CA ALA A 173 1.40 15.36 8.69
C ALA A 173 0.61 16.50 8.04
N LEU A 174 0.72 16.67 6.72
CA LEU A 174 -0.05 17.68 5.98
C LEU A 174 -1.56 17.40 6.06
N ALA A 175 -1.95 16.14 5.99
CA ALA A 175 -3.33 15.72 6.11
C ALA A 175 -3.90 16.04 7.50
N THR A 176 -3.13 15.95 8.59
CA THR A 176 -3.60 16.34 9.93
C THR A 176 -3.88 17.83 10.06
N LEU A 177 -3.19 18.68 9.28
CA LEU A 177 -3.37 20.12 9.28
C LEU A 177 -4.56 20.58 8.42
N TYR A 178 -4.85 19.87 7.33
CA TYR A 178 -5.86 20.27 6.35
C TYR A 178 -6.79 19.11 5.99
N LEU A 179 -8.02 19.19 6.45
CA LEU A 179 -9.04 18.14 6.22
C LEU A 179 -9.23 17.81 4.72
N LEU A 180 -9.19 18.83 3.84
CA LEU A 180 -9.31 18.64 2.39
C LEU A 180 -8.15 17.84 1.78
N VAL A 181 -6.96 17.89 2.39
CA VAL A 181 -5.80 17.12 1.93
C VAL A 181 -6.03 15.63 2.09
N TRP A 182 -6.77 15.23 3.12
CA TRP A 182 -7.15 13.83 3.30
C TRP A 182 -7.83 13.23 2.07
N LEU A 183 -8.67 13.99 1.36
CA LEU A 183 -9.36 13.51 0.17
C LEU A 183 -8.40 13.15 -0.99
N ILE A 184 -7.23 13.76 -1.03
CA ILE A 184 -6.30 13.63 -2.16
C ILE A 184 -5.13 12.69 -1.82
N VAL A 185 -4.78 12.57 -0.53
CA VAL A 185 -3.59 11.81 -0.07
C VAL A 185 -3.50 10.40 -0.61
N PRO A 186 -4.55 9.53 -0.56
CA PRO A 186 -4.43 8.17 -1.07
C PRO A 186 -4.11 8.13 -2.57
N GLY A 187 -4.71 9.04 -3.36
CA GLY A 187 -4.46 9.16 -4.79
C GLY A 187 -3.04 9.58 -5.10
N VAL A 188 -2.59 10.68 -4.49
CA VAL A 188 -1.24 11.22 -4.65
C VAL A 188 -0.20 10.19 -4.22
N TRP A 189 -0.41 9.52 -3.09
CA TRP A 189 0.47 8.47 -2.60
C TRP A 189 0.60 7.32 -3.60
N CYS A 190 -0.50 6.80 -4.12
CA CYS A 190 -0.47 5.75 -5.13
C CYS A 190 0.30 6.16 -6.38
N VAL A 191 0.10 7.39 -6.87
CA VAL A 191 0.83 7.93 -8.03
C VAL A 191 2.33 7.99 -7.77
N ILE A 192 2.75 8.51 -6.61
CA ILE A 192 4.16 8.63 -6.25
C ILE A 192 4.80 7.24 -6.17
N VAL A 193 4.17 6.32 -5.42
CA VAL A 193 4.74 4.98 -5.17
C VAL A 193 4.80 4.14 -6.44
N VAL A 194 3.75 4.14 -7.26
CA VAL A 194 3.73 3.39 -8.52
C VAL A 194 4.81 3.90 -9.47
N ASN A 195 4.93 5.23 -9.66
CA ASN A 195 5.95 5.80 -10.53
C ASN A 195 7.37 5.56 -10.03
N ALA A 196 7.61 5.70 -8.71
CA ALA A 196 8.90 5.40 -8.10
C ALA A 196 9.26 3.92 -8.30
N THR A 197 8.35 3.01 -7.97
CA THR A 197 8.54 1.56 -8.12
C THR A 197 8.80 1.18 -9.58
N TRP A 198 8.07 1.78 -10.53
CA TRP A 198 8.26 1.55 -11.96
C TRP A 198 9.65 1.94 -12.44
N ARG A 199 10.13 3.14 -12.04
CA ARG A 199 11.49 3.60 -12.37
C ARG A 199 12.55 2.66 -11.81
N MET A 200 12.43 2.25 -10.55
CA MET A 200 13.37 1.34 -9.89
C MET A 200 13.34 -0.07 -10.50
N ALA A 201 12.16 -0.61 -10.81
CA ALA A 201 12.02 -1.92 -11.43
C ALA A 201 12.68 -1.98 -12.81
N ARG A 202 12.56 -0.93 -13.63
CA ARG A 202 13.26 -0.82 -14.93
C ARG A 202 14.80 -0.84 -14.80
N GLN A 203 15.35 -0.32 -13.71
CA GLN A 203 16.79 -0.33 -13.48
C GLN A 203 17.33 -1.70 -13.04
N VAL A 204 16.47 -2.51 -12.39
CA VAL A 204 16.84 -3.86 -11.92
C VAL A 204 16.67 -4.91 -13.01
N ALA A 205 15.64 -4.77 -13.83
CA ALA A 205 15.31 -5.72 -14.89
C ALA A 205 15.01 -4.98 -16.20
N PRO A 206 16.06 -4.56 -16.94
CA PRO A 206 15.89 -3.83 -18.21
C PRO A 206 15.11 -4.62 -19.28
N GLY A 207 15.06 -5.95 -19.18
CA GLY A 207 14.21 -6.80 -20.03
C GLY A 207 12.69 -6.57 -19.85
N LEU A 208 12.27 -5.98 -18.73
CA LEU A 208 10.86 -5.59 -18.52
C LEU A 208 10.42 -4.41 -19.41
N ALA A 209 11.37 -3.64 -19.96
CA ALA A 209 11.09 -2.56 -20.90
C ALA A 209 10.54 -3.06 -22.26
N GLY A 210 10.73 -4.36 -22.59
CA GLY A 210 10.21 -4.98 -23.81
C GLY A 210 8.72 -5.33 -23.76
N ILE A 211 8.13 -5.42 -22.56
CA ILE A 211 6.71 -5.79 -22.36
C ILE A 211 5.78 -4.62 -22.72
N ASP A 212 6.29 -3.42 -22.84
CA ASP A 212 5.52 -2.19 -23.16
C ASP A 212 5.19 -2.05 -24.67
N LYS A 213 5.71 -2.95 -25.54
CA LYS A 213 5.56 -2.86 -27.01
C LYS A 213 4.62 -3.88 -27.61
N SER A 214 4.00 -4.72 -26.83
CA SER A 214 2.97 -5.68 -27.22
C SER A 214 1.60 -5.29 -26.65
#